data_85202e7a95f0a3d8ac1b7be94b391e30
#
_entry.id   85202e7a95f0a3d8ac1b7be94b391e30
#
_cell.length_a   1.000
_cell.length_b   1.000
_cell.length_c   1.000
_cell.angle_alpha   90.00
_cell.angle_beta   90.00
_cell.angle_gamma   90.00
#
_symmetry.space_group_name_H-M   'P 1'
#
loop_
_entity.id
_entity.type
_entity.pdbx_description
1 polymer ?
#
loop_
_entity_poly.entity_id
_entity_poly.type
_entity_poly.pdbx_seq_one_letter_code
_entity_poly.pdbx_strand_id
1 'polypeptide(L)'
;MPGLRGALAVLASGALAGALVGIPAPVVDADPGPASGGPDLARFAAQRPDWQPCPAGFPGTGPSGTGQADHGSSASPSPPSPPPSPPPSPPSPSPGTGSRFQCARLEVPRDYRHPEHGTLRVQLVRLPATGPGKRLGSLVINPGGPGDSGVNYLMGNSDAFAHLGQRYDLVSFDPRGTGHTEPISCGTGYTPAGGTGAAGLAANEKRINEACGRYSGALLPWVGTPDVARDMDVLRSAVGDRKLNYLGFSYGSRLGANYAHAFPRNAGRLVLDSVEDPTKNTWQTAIAQARGFQRVLDDFATDCVHTGGCPLGADVTAAQQQLTSWYRKLTDHPISAQGTDVNGTTYVYALREALYSRDSWPSLRDALAQLRRGDATGILQLSGGGSGGSGTARAGGGRPGPVPTEAMPSQDQLALRAISCRDTSERYGPADYPRAASELAQASPLFGPDIAPTLLDCYGWPVPGDDSSRDVAAHDAPPALLVATTDDPATPYEGAVHMARALGNASVVLTYHGEGHAAYASGNACVRQKVDGFLMDGVLPVGGTGCR
;
A
#
# COMPACT_ATOMS: atom_id res chain seq x y z
N MET A 1 13.88 -60.86 -28.98
CA MET A 1 13.20 -62.03 -29.66
C MET A 1 11.74 -62.03 -29.23
N PRO A 2 10.80 -62.40 -30.06
CA PRO A 2 10.24 -61.67 -31.19
C PRO A 2 8.81 -61.17 -30.82
N GLY A 3 8.16 -60.20 -31.38
CA GLY A 3 7.72 -60.01 -32.74
C GLY A 3 6.26 -60.39 -32.90
N LEU A 4 5.38 -59.51 -33.32
CA LEU A 4 4.45 -59.74 -34.38
C LEU A 4 3.66 -58.50 -34.79
N ARG A 5 3.66 -58.28 -36.03
CA ARG A 5 3.00 -57.35 -36.92
C ARG A 5 1.55 -57.84 -37.24
N GLY A 6 0.73 -56.91 -37.70
CA GLY A 6 -0.51 -57.15 -38.43
C GLY A 6 -1.32 -55.88 -38.52
N ALA A 7 -1.31 -55.10 -39.51
CA ALA A 7 -1.75 -55.14 -40.90
C ALA A 7 -3.21 -54.65 -41.07
N LEU A 8 -3.31 -53.51 -41.73
CA LEU A 8 -4.29 -52.93 -42.66
C LEU A 8 -5.63 -53.65 -42.91
N ALA A 9 -6.68 -52.86 -42.99
CA ALA A 9 -7.70 -52.97 -44.01
C ALA A 9 -8.32 -51.60 -44.35
N VAL A 10 -8.13 -51.24 -45.62
CA VAL A 10 -8.77 -50.12 -46.33
C VAL A 10 -10.07 -50.67 -46.93
N LEU A 11 -11.17 -49.90 -46.81
CA LEU A 11 -12.29 -50.02 -47.74
C LEU A 11 -12.80 -48.66 -48.14
N ALA A 12 -12.65 -48.33 -49.39
CA ALA A 12 -13.21 -47.20 -50.09
C ALA A 12 -14.55 -47.62 -50.76
N SER A 13 -15.52 -46.71 -50.75
CA SER A 13 -16.62 -46.61 -51.75
C SER A 13 -17.41 -45.36 -51.34
N GLY A 14 -17.69 -44.35 -52.08
CA GLY A 14 -18.04 -44.20 -53.46
C GLY A 14 -18.99 -42.94 -53.46
N ALA A 15 -18.74 -42.05 -54.36
CA ALA A 15 -19.36 -40.71 -54.49
C ALA A 15 -20.86 -40.75 -54.85
N LEU A 16 -21.58 -39.69 -54.41
CA LEU A 16 -22.66 -39.12 -55.26
C LEU A 16 -22.75 -37.60 -54.94
N ALA A 17 -22.52 -36.82 -55.97
CA ALA A 17 -22.64 -35.37 -55.96
C ALA A 17 -24.12 -34.93 -56.03
N GLY A 18 -24.52 -34.02 -55.13
CA GLY A 18 -25.77 -33.30 -55.19
C GLY A 18 -25.51 -31.83 -54.87
N ALA A 19 -25.41 -31.01 -55.91
CA ALA A 19 -25.30 -29.56 -55.76
C ALA A 19 -26.65 -28.98 -55.34
N LEU A 20 -26.75 -28.47 -54.11
CA LEU A 20 -27.81 -27.57 -53.67
C LEU A 20 -27.22 -26.18 -53.45
N VAL A 21 -27.58 -25.25 -54.33
CA VAL A 21 -27.29 -23.83 -54.19
C VAL A 21 -28.07 -23.33 -52.97
N GLY A 22 -27.40 -23.17 -51.85
CA GLY A 22 -27.96 -22.52 -50.65
C GLY A 22 -27.75 -21.02 -50.70
N ILE A 23 -28.85 -20.27 -50.72
CA ILE A 23 -28.89 -18.83 -50.52
C ILE A 23 -28.38 -18.51 -49.13
N PRO A 24 -27.41 -17.59 -48.91
CA PRO A 24 -26.99 -17.22 -47.57
C PRO A 24 -28.13 -16.46 -46.89
N ALA A 25 -28.62 -16.96 -45.75
CA ALA A 25 -29.47 -16.23 -44.85
C ALA A 25 -28.70 -15.02 -44.25
N PRO A 26 -29.35 -13.86 -44.05
CA PRO A 26 -28.70 -12.74 -43.41
C PRO A 26 -28.31 -13.13 -41.99
N VAL A 27 -27.04 -12.96 -41.67
CA VAL A 27 -26.54 -12.97 -40.27
C VAL A 27 -27.19 -11.80 -39.59
N VAL A 28 -28.24 -12.03 -38.81
CA VAL A 28 -28.75 -11.08 -37.85
C VAL A 28 -27.71 -11.09 -36.72
N ASP A 29 -26.91 -10.03 -36.64
CA ASP A 29 -26.17 -9.72 -35.43
C ASP A 29 -27.18 -9.65 -34.29
N ALA A 30 -27.26 -10.71 -33.51
CA ALA A 30 -27.97 -10.69 -32.25
C ALA A 30 -27.17 -9.77 -31.32
N ASP A 31 -27.66 -8.53 -31.24
CA ASP A 31 -27.32 -7.64 -30.14
C ASP A 31 -27.52 -8.45 -28.84
N PRO A 32 -26.49 -8.70 -28.02
CA PRO A 32 -26.71 -9.32 -26.72
C PRO A 32 -27.46 -8.31 -25.90
N GLY A 33 -28.79 -8.43 -25.89
CA GLY A 33 -29.65 -7.67 -25.01
C GLY A 33 -29.11 -7.73 -23.58
N PRO A 34 -29.38 -6.70 -22.73
CA PRO A 34 -28.85 -6.63 -21.38
C PRO A 34 -29.22 -7.93 -20.65
N ALA A 35 -28.20 -8.61 -20.11
CA ALA A 35 -28.39 -9.78 -19.27
C ALA A 35 -29.38 -9.40 -18.16
N SER A 36 -30.59 -9.91 -18.27
CA SER A 36 -31.68 -9.70 -17.32
C SER A 36 -31.30 -10.32 -15.98
N GLY A 37 -31.07 -9.49 -14.94
CA GLY A 37 -31.08 -9.91 -13.56
C GLY A 37 -29.92 -9.49 -12.66
N GLY A 38 -28.98 -8.67 -13.11
CA GLY A 38 -27.99 -8.08 -12.20
C GLY A 38 -28.51 -6.82 -11.49
N PRO A 39 -27.96 -6.50 -10.30
CA PRO A 39 -28.35 -5.29 -9.58
C PRO A 39 -28.10 -4.03 -10.43
N ASP A 40 -29.01 -3.05 -10.36
CA ASP A 40 -28.90 -1.78 -11.11
C ASP A 40 -27.79 -0.91 -10.51
N LEU A 41 -26.61 -0.96 -11.11
CA LEU A 41 -25.44 -0.15 -10.77
C LEU A 41 -25.31 1.12 -11.65
N ALA A 42 -26.22 1.33 -12.61
CA ALA A 42 -26.13 2.42 -13.59
C ALA A 42 -26.10 3.80 -12.91
N ARG A 43 -26.89 4.00 -11.85
CA ARG A 43 -26.91 5.27 -11.10
C ARG A 43 -25.55 5.63 -10.50
N PHE A 44 -24.78 4.65 -10.03
CA PHE A 44 -23.44 4.87 -9.46
C PHE A 44 -22.43 5.22 -10.56
N ALA A 45 -22.48 4.53 -11.68
CA ALA A 45 -21.61 4.78 -12.82
C ALA A 45 -21.90 6.13 -13.53
N ALA A 46 -23.14 6.65 -13.42
CA ALA A 46 -23.56 7.91 -14.04
C ALA A 46 -23.18 9.16 -13.24
N GLN A 47 -22.68 9.01 -12.01
CA GLN A 47 -22.30 10.14 -11.17
C GLN A 47 -21.23 11.02 -11.84
N ARG A 48 -21.21 12.29 -11.43
CA ARG A 48 -20.11 13.21 -11.74
C ARG A 48 -19.70 13.85 -10.41
N PRO A 49 -18.47 13.58 -9.93
CA PRO A 49 -17.99 14.14 -8.67
C PRO A 49 -18.02 15.67 -8.72
N ASP A 50 -18.61 16.27 -7.69
CA ASP A 50 -18.59 17.72 -7.49
C ASP A 50 -17.25 18.11 -6.88
N TRP A 51 -16.32 18.54 -7.74
CA TRP A 51 -14.97 18.89 -7.36
C TRP A 51 -14.90 20.29 -6.77
N GLN A 52 -14.62 20.40 -5.48
CA GLN A 52 -14.44 21.65 -4.75
C GLN A 52 -13.00 21.77 -4.23
N PRO A 53 -12.47 22.97 -3.98
CA PRO A 53 -11.20 23.10 -3.25
C PRO A 53 -11.23 22.29 -1.97
N CYS A 54 -10.16 21.55 -1.67
CA CYS A 54 -10.12 20.75 -0.44
C CYS A 54 -10.25 21.64 0.80
N PRO A 55 -11.04 21.24 1.81
CA PRO A 55 -11.22 22.01 3.04
C PRO A 55 -9.90 22.28 3.77
N ALA A 56 -9.83 23.37 4.51
CA ALA A 56 -8.72 23.63 5.43
C ALA A 56 -8.64 22.50 6.47
N GLY A 57 -7.42 22.05 6.76
CA GLY A 57 -7.18 20.92 7.68
C GLY A 57 -6.89 19.59 6.99
N PHE A 58 -7.11 19.47 5.67
CA PHE A 58 -6.52 18.38 4.91
C PHE A 58 -4.99 18.58 4.80
N PRO A 59 -4.18 17.52 4.86
CA PRO A 59 -2.74 17.62 4.62
C PRO A 59 -2.44 18.34 3.30
N GLY A 60 -1.44 19.22 3.28
CA GLY A 60 -1.07 19.97 2.05
C GLY A 60 -1.95 21.18 1.69
N THR A 61 -2.95 21.55 2.50
CA THR A 61 -3.78 22.75 2.28
C THR A 61 -3.24 24.02 2.93
N GLY A 62 -2.10 23.95 3.64
CA GLY A 62 -1.42 25.14 4.20
C GLY A 62 -0.76 25.98 3.11
N PRO A 63 -0.51 27.30 3.36
CA PRO A 63 0.25 28.13 2.44
C PRO A 63 1.65 27.54 2.23
N SER A 64 2.10 27.42 0.97
CA SER A 64 3.43 26.96 0.60
C SER A 64 4.48 27.93 1.18
N GLY A 65 4.91 27.68 2.40
CA GLY A 65 5.99 28.41 3.03
C GLY A 65 7.31 27.89 2.50
N THR A 66 7.99 28.72 1.70
CA THR A 66 9.42 28.55 1.42
C THR A 66 10.15 28.63 2.76
N GLY A 67 10.55 27.47 3.28
CA GLY A 67 11.33 27.40 4.52
C GLY A 67 12.74 27.98 4.31
N GLN A 68 12.92 29.22 4.65
CA GLN A 68 14.23 29.82 4.89
C GLN A 68 14.47 29.76 6.38
N ALA A 69 15.42 28.96 6.81
CA ALA A 69 15.84 28.88 8.21
C ALA A 69 16.62 30.16 8.55
N ASP A 70 15.99 31.08 9.28
CA ASP A 70 16.67 32.19 9.92
C ASP A 70 17.27 31.72 11.26
N HIS A 71 18.59 31.73 11.31
CA HIS A 71 19.35 31.63 12.55
C HIS A 71 19.20 32.93 13.35
N GLY A 72 18.28 32.95 14.28
CA GLY A 72 18.06 34.09 15.20
C GLY A 72 19.05 34.07 16.36
N SER A 73 19.86 35.11 16.44
CA SER A 73 20.75 35.45 17.52
C SER A 73 19.97 35.82 18.79
N SER A 74 20.51 35.42 19.93
CA SER A 74 20.11 35.82 21.27
C SER A 74 20.19 37.35 21.49
N ALA A 75 19.12 37.98 21.97
CA ALA A 75 19.12 39.35 22.48
C ALA A 75 18.43 39.44 23.84
N SER A 76 19.07 40.20 24.73
CA SER A 76 18.72 40.49 26.10
C SER A 76 17.44 41.35 26.25
N PRO A 77 16.83 41.39 27.43
CA PRO A 77 15.54 42.04 27.62
C PRO A 77 15.61 43.56 27.72
N SER A 78 14.69 44.25 27.04
CA SER A 78 14.48 45.72 27.12
C SER A 78 13.22 46.08 27.93
N PRO A 79 13.10 47.31 28.44
CA PRO A 79 12.10 47.72 29.41
C PRO A 79 10.69 47.96 28.84
N PRO A 80 9.64 48.11 29.67
CA PRO A 80 8.24 48.05 29.25
C PRO A 80 7.78 49.26 28.42
N SER A 81 7.02 48.98 27.38
CA SER A 81 6.43 49.95 26.46
C SER A 81 5.02 50.44 26.90
N PRO A 82 4.56 51.60 26.43
CA PRO A 82 3.24 52.15 26.75
C PRO A 82 2.07 51.37 26.09
N PRO A 83 0.81 51.61 26.53
CA PRO A 83 -0.35 50.79 26.12
C PRO A 83 -0.66 50.95 24.64
N PRO A 84 -1.16 49.84 24.00
CA PRO A 84 -1.38 49.80 22.56
C PRO A 84 -2.63 50.57 22.13
N SER A 85 -2.53 51.20 20.97
CA SER A 85 -3.65 51.75 20.20
C SER A 85 -4.60 50.64 19.73
N PRO A 86 -5.88 50.91 19.46
CA PRO A 86 -6.84 49.89 19.02
C PRO A 86 -6.40 49.26 17.69
N PRO A 87 -6.65 47.95 17.53
CA PRO A 87 -6.22 47.24 16.34
C PRO A 87 -6.91 47.75 15.07
N PRO A 88 -6.19 47.84 13.94
CA PRO A 88 -6.82 48.11 12.65
C PRO A 88 -7.75 46.94 12.29
N SER A 89 -8.84 47.26 11.63
CA SER A 89 -9.79 46.27 11.08
C SER A 89 -9.07 45.20 10.25
N PRO A 90 -9.46 43.93 10.35
CA PRO A 90 -8.82 42.87 9.59
C PRO A 90 -8.89 43.17 8.07
N PRO A 91 -7.80 42.99 7.33
CA PRO A 91 -7.84 43.15 5.89
C PRO A 91 -8.81 42.14 5.31
N SER A 92 -9.61 42.60 4.36
CA SER A 92 -10.47 41.72 3.55
C SER A 92 -9.61 40.60 2.95
N PRO A 93 -10.08 39.35 2.92
CA PRO A 93 -9.31 38.25 2.38
C PRO A 93 -8.97 38.53 0.92
N SER A 94 -7.68 38.56 0.63
CA SER A 94 -7.18 38.63 -0.75
C SER A 94 -7.68 37.41 -1.53
N PRO A 95 -8.23 37.58 -2.74
CA PRO A 95 -8.57 36.45 -3.59
C PRO A 95 -7.27 35.81 -4.11
N GLY A 96 -6.97 34.56 -3.69
CA GLY A 96 -5.96 33.76 -4.34
C GLY A 96 -4.95 33.01 -3.50
N THR A 97 -5.39 32.15 -2.57
CA THR A 97 -4.62 30.95 -2.17
C THR A 97 -5.56 29.77 -1.99
N GLY A 98 -6.34 29.46 -3.03
CA GLY A 98 -7.08 28.22 -3.10
C GLY A 98 -6.12 27.04 -3.18
N SER A 99 -6.39 25.97 -2.43
CA SER A 99 -5.66 24.72 -2.53
C SER A 99 -5.59 24.28 -4.00
N ARG A 100 -4.40 23.89 -4.49
CA ARG A 100 -4.23 23.29 -5.83
C ARG A 100 -4.98 21.96 -5.96
N PHE A 101 -5.35 21.36 -4.84
CA PHE A 101 -6.09 20.12 -4.78
C PHE A 101 -7.60 20.37 -4.72
N GLN A 102 -8.32 19.49 -5.39
CA GLN A 102 -9.77 19.44 -5.39
C GLN A 102 -10.23 18.15 -4.72
N CYS A 103 -11.19 18.26 -3.84
CA CYS A 103 -11.82 17.15 -3.13
C CYS A 103 -13.25 16.93 -3.63
N ALA A 104 -13.69 15.69 -3.62
CA ALA A 104 -15.06 15.30 -3.92
C ALA A 104 -15.44 14.05 -3.14
N ARG A 105 -16.72 13.70 -3.16
CA ARG A 105 -17.22 12.42 -2.65
C ARG A 105 -17.89 11.63 -3.76
N LEU A 106 -17.65 10.32 -3.76
CA LEU A 106 -18.25 9.38 -4.70
C LEU A 106 -19.14 8.41 -3.91
N GLU A 107 -20.39 8.30 -4.29
CA GLU A 107 -21.29 7.31 -3.69
C GLU A 107 -21.09 5.95 -4.35
N VAL A 108 -20.93 4.90 -3.55
CA VAL A 108 -20.81 3.51 -3.99
C VAL A 108 -21.72 2.61 -3.17
N PRO A 109 -22.19 1.47 -3.71
CA PRO A 109 -22.95 0.51 -2.90
C PRO A 109 -22.12 0.02 -1.73
N ARG A 110 -22.74 -0.18 -0.57
CA ARG A 110 -22.11 -0.92 0.51
C ARG A 110 -21.92 -2.39 0.09
N ASP A 111 -22.97 -3.01 -0.39
CA ASP A 111 -22.97 -4.36 -0.98
C ASP A 111 -23.28 -4.26 -2.48
N TYR A 112 -22.34 -4.63 -3.34
CA TYR A 112 -22.53 -4.63 -4.80
C TYR A 112 -23.52 -5.67 -5.30
N ARG A 113 -23.85 -6.69 -4.50
CA ARG A 113 -24.90 -7.67 -4.83
C ARG A 113 -26.29 -7.16 -4.48
N HIS A 114 -26.36 -6.24 -3.52
CA HIS A 114 -27.60 -5.63 -3.01
C HIS A 114 -27.44 -4.11 -2.87
N PRO A 115 -27.32 -3.36 -3.98
CA PRO A 115 -27.02 -1.93 -3.96
C PRO A 115 -28.11 -1.07 -3.31
N GLU A 116 -29.28 -1.64 -3.04
CA GLU A 116 -30.39 -1.06 -2.28
C GLU A 116 -30.17 -1.09 -0.76
N HIS A 117 -29.24 -1.92 -0.25
CA HIS A 117 -28.95 -2.07 1.19
C HIS A 117 -28.06 -0.98 1.78
N GLY A 118 -27.91 0.15 1.09
CA GLY A 118 -27.17 1.32 1.56
C GLY A 118 -25.91 1.60 0.76
N THR A 119 -25.37 2.77 1.00
CA THR A 119 -24.22 3.31 0.26
C THR A 119 -23.11 3.76 1.18
N LEU A 120 -21.91 3.93 0.64
CA LEU A 120 -20.74 4.55 1.25
C LEU A 120 -20.36 5.79 0.44
N ARG A 121 -19.71 6.76 1.09
CA ARG A 121 -19.19 7.97 0.43
C ARG A 121 -17.67 7.94 0.42
N VAL A 122 -17.11 7.47 -0.68
CA VAL A 122 -15.67 7.41 -0.90
C VAL A 122 -15.10 8.81 -1.06
N GLN A 123 -14.12 9.17 -0.23
CA GLN A 123 -13.41 10.44 -0.33
C GLN A 123 -12.44 10.40 -1.49
N LEU A 124 -12.50 11.40 -2.36
CA LEU A 124 -11.62 11.59 -3.50
C LEU A 124 -10.77 12.84 -3.34
N VAL A 125 -9.58 12.81 -3.93
CA VAL A 125 -8.74 13.99 -4.17
C VAL A 125 -8.26 13.98 -5.61
N ARG A 126 -8.17 15.18 -6.21
CA ARG A 126 -7.64 15.39 -7.55
C ARG A 126 -6.66 16.56 -7.58
N LEU A 127 -5.56 16.38 -8.30
CA LEU A 127 -4.70 17.46 -8.77
C LEU A 127 -4.85 17.53 -10.29
N PRO A 128 -5.50 18.58 -10.84
CA PRO A 128 -5.72 18.71 -12.29
C PRO A 128 -4.42 18.76 -13.08
N ALA A 129 -4.43 18.24 -14.30
CA ALA A 129 -3.31 18.31 -15.22
C ALA A 129 -2.90 19.76 -15.52
N THR A 130 -1.59 20.03 -15.50
CA THR A 130 -1.05 21.41 -15.63
C THR A 130 -0.31 21.68 -16.93
N GLY A 131 0.04 20.66 -17.71
CA GLY A 131 0.83 20.81 -18.93
C GLY A 131 0.02 21.27 -20.14
N PRO A 132 0.68 21.85 -21.16
CA PRO A 132 0.03 22.39 -22.36
C PRO A 132 -0.46 21.31 -23.33
N GLY A 133 -0.09 20.06 -23.13
CA GLY A 133 -0.46 18.94 -24.01
C GLY A 133 -1.89 18.46 -23.82
N LYS A 134 -2.37 17.60 -24.73
CA LYS A 134 -3.68 16.96 -24.59
C LYS A 134 -3.72 16.12 -23.31
N ARG A 135 -4.72 16.34 -22.45
CA ARG A 135 -4.99 15.52 -21.28
C ARG A 135 -5.22 14.06 -21.69
N LEU A 136 -4.58 13.12 -20.98
CA LEU A 136 -4.66 11.68 -21.25
C LEU A 136 -5.79 10.98 -20.49
N GLY A 137 -6.43 11.67 -19.55
CA GLY A 137 -7.42 11.13 -18.62
C GLY A 137 -6.96 11.30 -17.19
N SER A 138 -7.49 10.46 -16.30
CA SER A 138 -7.05 10.39 -14.90
C SER A 138 -6.02 9.27 -14.72
N LEU A 139 -5.04 9.51 -13.84
CA LEU A 139 -4.17 8.48 -13.28
C LEU A 139 -4.56 8.28 -11.82
N VAL A 140 -5.10 7.13 -11.50
CA VAL A 140 -5.47 6.79 -10.13
C VAL A 140 -4.24 6.23 -9.42
N ILE A 141 -3.91 6.80 -8.26
CA ILE A 141 -2.72 6.45 -7.46
C ILE A 141 -3.18 5.86 -6.13
N ASN A 142 -2.58 4.74 -5.71
CA ASN A 142 -2.86 4.11 -4.43
C ASN A 142 -1.54 3.73 -3.72
N PRO A 143 -1.33 4.19 -2.47
CA PRO A 143 -0.08 3.94 -1.73
C PRO A 143 0.08 2.50 -1.23
N GLY A 144 -1.03 1.81 -0.99
CA GLY A 144 -1.03 0.47 -0.42
C GLY A 144 -1.45 0.43 1.05
N GLY A 145 -0.63 -0.19 1.85
CA GLY A 145 -0.88 -0.53 3.25
C GLY A 145 -1.19 -2.02 3.42
N PRO A 146 -2.45 -2.52 3.33
CA PRO A 146 -3.72 -1.79 3.16
C PRO A 146 -4.04 -0.87 4.34
N GLY A 147 -4.94 0.08 4.11
CA GLY A 147 -5.40 1.00 5.16
C GLY A 147 -4.79 2.39 5.11
N ASP A 148 -3.82 2.63 4.24
CA ASP A 148 -3.24 3.96 4.05
C ASP A 148 -4.21 4.88 3.27
N SER A 149 -4.32 6.14 3.73
CA SER A 149 -5.11 7.14 3.05
C SER A 149 -4.48 7.54 1.71
N GLY A 150 -5.15 7.22 0.60
CA GLY A 150 -4.72 7.65 -0.72
C GLY A 150 -4.82 9.17 -0.89
N VAL A 151 -5.80 9.79 -0.24
CA VAL A 151 -5.97 11.26 -0.21
C VAL A 151 -4.74 11.93 0.42
N ASN A 152 -4.38 11.53 1.63
CA ASN A 152 -3.21 12.09 2.33
C ASN A 152 -1.91 11.80 1.57
N TYR A 153 -1.79 10.59 1.00
CA TYR A 153 -0.62 10.21 0.23
C TYR A 153 -0.41 11.09 -1.00
N LEU A 154 -1.43 11.29 -1.84
CA LEU A 154 -1.30 12.12 -3.03
C LEU A 154 -1.03 13.58 -2.66
N MET A 155 -1.70 14.11 -1.64
CA MET A 155 -1.49 15.49 -1.20
C MET A 155 -0.08 15.73 -0.66
N GLY A 156 0.48 14.76 0.07
CA GLY A 156 1.82 14.84 0.65
C GLY A 156 2.96 14.56 -0.34
N ASN A 157 2.70 13.81 -1.43
CA ASN A 157 3.73 13.32 -2.34
C ASN A 157 3.53 13.73 -3.80
N SER A 158 2.65 14.69 -4.09
CA SER A 158 2.29 15.08 -5.46
C SER A 158 3.49 15.47 -6.34
N ASP A 159 4.56 15.98 -5.74
CA ASP A 159 5.77 16.41 -6.47
C ASP A 159 6.53 15.21 -7.06
N ALA A 160 6.42 14.03 -6.46
CA ALA A 160 6.97 12.79 -7.03
C ALA A 160 6.31 12.41 -8.37
N PHE A 161 5.09 12.88 -8.61
CA PHE A 161 4.27 12.61 -9.80
C PHE A 161 4.17 13.82 -10.74
N ALA A 162 4.95 14.89 -10.52
CA ALA A 162 4.80 16.15 -11.25
C ALA A 162 4.91 15.98 -12.77
N HIS A 163 5.77 15.08 -13.26
CA HIS A 163 5.90 14.79 -14.69
C HIS A 163 4.62 14.16 -15.27
N LEU A 164 4.04 13.17 -14.59
CA LEU A 164 2.76 12.55 -14.97
C LEU A 164 1.60 13.56 -14.88
N GLY A 165 1.64 14.44 -13.88
CA GLY A 165 0.68 15.53 -13.67
C GLY A 165 0.67 16.60 -14.78
N GLN A 166 1.62 16.58 -15.70
CA GLN A 166 1.55 17.43 -16.90
C GLN A 166 0.46 16.95 -17.88
N ARG A 167 0.15 15.66 -17.91
CA ARG A 167 -0.75 15.04 -18.89
C ARG A 167 -1.95 14.33 -18.28
N TYR A 168 -1.88 13.93 -17.01
CA TYR A 168 -2.96 13.29 -16.27
C TYR A 168 -3.51 14.20 -15.18
N ASP A 169 -4.82 14.16 -14.97
CA ASP A 169 -5.34 14.50 -13.65
C ASP A 169 -4.85 13.40 -12.69
N LEU A 170 -4.06 13.78 -11.69
CA LEU A 170 -3.67 12.85 -10.63
C LEU A 170 -4.84 12.71 -9.67
N VAL A 171 -5.34 11.50 -9.50
CA VAL A 171 -6.50 11.21 -8.65
C VAL A 171 -6.09 10.17 -7.61
N SER A 172 -6.57 10.35 -6.39
CA SER A 172 -6.51 9.31 -5.38
C SER A 172 -7.78 9.27 -4.56
N PHE A 173 -7.94 8.23 -3.78
CA PHE A 173 -9.13 8.02 -2.96
C PHE A 173 -8.77 7.27 -1.68
N ASP A 174 -9.57 7.45 -0.66
CA ASP A 174 -9.52 6.63 0.54
C ASP A 174 -10.42 5.41 0.33
N PRO A 175 -9.88 4.20 0.29
CA PRO A 175 -10.69 2.98 0.23
C PRO A 175 -11.70 2.91 1.38
N ARG A 176 -12.76 2.13 1.21
CA ARG A 176 -13.76 1.88 2.25
C ARG A 176 -13.11 1.41 3.56
N GLY A 177 -13.48 2.02 4.68
CA GLY A 177 -12.89 1.77 5.99
C GLY A 177 -11.59 2.52 6.29
N THR A 178 -11.10 3.34 5.35
CA THR A 178 -9.80 4.02 5.43
C THR A 178 -9.95 5.54 5.44
N GLY A 179 -9.05 6.24 6.12
CA GLY A 179 -8.91 7.69 6.05
C GLY A 179 -10.22 8.44 6.31
N HIS A 180 -10.72 9.13 5.29
CA HIS A 180 -11.97 9.92 5.36
C HIS A 180 -13.20 9.16 4.80
N THR A 181 -13.04 7.88 4.45
CA THR A 181 -14.11 7.02 3.93
C THR A 181 -14.60 6.04 4.99
N GLU A 182 -15.49 6.51 5.87
CA GLU A 182 -16.09 5.70 6.94
C GLU A 182 -15.04 4.84 7.68
N PRO A 183 -14.09 5.48 8.36
CA PRO A 183 -12.93 4.80 8.94
C PRO A 183 -13.34 3.70 9.92
N ILE A 184 -12.62 2.58 9.90
CA ILE A 184 -12.80 1.51 10.88
C ILE A 184 -12.56 2.05 12.27
N SER A 185 -13.52 1.87 13.15
CA SER A 185 -13.44 2.21 14.57
C SER A 185 -13.63 0.94 15.41
N CYS A 186 -12.84 0.82 16.44
CA CYS A 186 -13.01 -0.23 17.46
C CYS A 186 -13.32 0.39 18.84
N GLY A 187 -13.74 1.67 18.83
CA GLY A 187 -14.09 2.43 20.03
C GLY A 187 -12.88 2.99 20.74
N THR A 188 -13.13 3.59 21.90
CA THR A 188 -12.12 4.15 22.81
C THR A 188 -12.13 3.37 24.12
N GLY A 189 -11.07 3.46 24.91
CA GLY A 189 -11.04 2.83 26.23
C GLY A 189 -10.69 1.34 26.20
N TYR A 190 -9.83 0.94 25.26
CA TYR A 190 -9.29 -0.41 25.23
C TYR A 190 -8.52 -0.73 26.51
N THR A 191 -8.80 -1.90 27.08
CA THR A 191 -8.03 -2.47 28.20
C THR A 191 -7.49 -3.82 27.75
N PRO A 192 -6.16 -4.03 27.78
CA PRO A 192 -5.54 -5.29 27.44
C PRO A 192 -6.15 -6.46 28.23
N ALA A 193 -6.22 -7.64 27.63
CA ALA A 193 -6.78 -8.82 28.26
C ALA A 193 -5.94 -9.30 29.46
N GLY A 194 -4.67 -8.88 29.51
CA GLY A 194 -3.69 -9.44 30.43
C GLY A 194 -3.28 -10.86 30.03
N GLY A 195 -2.22 -11.36 30.65
CA GLY A 195 -1.65 -12.67 30.34
C GLY A 195 -0.39 -12.58 29.51
N THR A 196 0.38 -13.66 29.49
CA THR A 196 1.68 -13.77 28.83
C THR A 196 1.66 -14.86 27.76
N GLY A 197 2.64 -14.81 26.85
CA GLY A 197 2.81 -15.79 25.79
C GLY A 197 1.66 -15.82 24.77
N ALA A 198 1.56 -16.89 24.02
CA ALA A 198 0.60 -17.05 22.91
C ALA A 198 -0.86 -16.83 23.31
N ALA A 199 -1.25 -17.33 24.48
CA ALA A 199 -2.64 -17.20 24.98
C ALA A 199 -2.99 -15.75 25.34
N GLY A 200 -2.05 -15.01 25.97
CA GLY A 200 -2.23 -13.59 26.30
C GLY A 200 -2.31 -12.73 25.06
N LEU A 201 -1.43 -12.94 24.09
CA LEU A 201 -1.47 -12.27 22.79
C LEU A 201 -2.80 -12.52 22.08
N ALA A 202 -3.20 -13.78 21.92
CA ALA A 202 -4.46 -14.14 21.28
C ALA A 202 -5.70 -13.55 21.99
N ALA A 203 -5.68 -13.47 23.32
CA ALA A 203 -6.76 -12.87 24.09
C ALA A 203 -6.85 -11.34 23.84
N ASN A 204 -5.71 -10.66 23.69
CA ASN A 204 -5.68 -9.24 23.34
C ASN A 204 -6.24 -9.01 21.93
N GLU A 205 -5.78 -9.78 20.94
CA GLU A 205 -6.27 -9.68 19.56
C GLU A 205 -7.79 -9.91 19.47
N LYS A 206 -8.28 -10.94 20.16
CA LYS A 206 -9.71 -11.22 20.22
C LYS A 206 -10.52 -10.05 20.80
N ARG A 207 -10.03 -9.39 21.86
CA ARG A 207 -10.70 -8.20 22.43
C ARG A 207 -10.77 -7.03 21.46
N ILE A 208 -9.66 -6.75 20.75
CA ILE A 208 -9.64 -5.70 19.72
C ILE A 208 -10.67 -6.06 18.65
N ASN A 209 -10.68 -7.29 18.17
CA ASN A 209 -11.54 -7.76 17.10
C ASN A 209 -13.02 -7.74 17.49
N GLU A 210 -13.37 -8.12 18.71
CA GLU A 210 -14.73 -7.99 19.26
C GLU A 210 -15.16 -6.52 19.37
N ALA A 211 -14.24 -5.62 19.74
CA ALA A 211 -14.52 -4.19 19.76
C ALA A 211 -14.77 -3.65 18.33
N CYS A 212 -13.95 -4.02 17.35
CA CYS A 212 -14.18 -3.68 15.94
C CYS A 212 -15.54 -4.18 15.45
N GLY A 213 -15.94 -5.39 15.84
CA GLY A 213 -17.28 -5.94 15.54
C GLY A 213 -18.42 -5.12 16.12
N ARG A 214 -18.25 -4.56 17.33
CA ARG A 214 -19.29 -3.71 17.96
C ARG A 214 -19.41 -2.34 17.30
N TYR A 215 -18.30 -1.72 16.93
CA TYR A 215 -18.29 -0.32 16.45
C TYR A 215 -18.36 -0.18 14.93
N SER A 216 -17.82 -1.14 14.18
CA SER A 216 -17.78 -1.13 12.71
C SER A 216 -18.41 -2.35 12.06
N GLY A 217 -19.10 -3.21 12.81
CA GLY A 217 -19.59 -4.52 12.35
C GLY A 217 -20.40 -4.48 11.05
N ALA A 218 -21.19 -3.41 10.83
CA ALA A 218 -21.96 -3.23 9.61
C ALA A 218 -21.10 -3.00 8.35
N LEU A 219 -19.85 -2.52 8.51
CA LEU A 219 -18.92 -2.22 7.43
C LEU A 219 -17.93 -3.37 7.16
N LEU A 220 -17.53 -4.11 8.21
CA LEU A 220 -16.47 -5.13 8.13
C LEU A 220 -16.66 -6.18 7.00
N PRO A 221 -17.88 -6.64 6.64
CA PRO A 221 -18.04 -7.57 5.53
C PRO A 221 -17.67 -7.01 4.16
N TRP A 222 -17.58 -5.68 4.01
CA TRP A 222 -17.54 -4.97 2.74
C TRP A 222 -16.24 -4.21 2.50
N VAL A 223 -15.21 -4.41 3.32
CA VAL A 223 -13.91 -3.69 3.19
C VAL A 223 -12.87 -4.45 2.35
N GLY A 224 -13.22 -5.61 1.80
CA GLY A 224 -12.28 -6.46 1.06
C GLY A 224 -11.83 -5.86 -0.26
N THR A 225 -10.66 -6.28 -0.71
CA THR A 225 -10.03 -5.84 -1.97
C THR A 225 -10.95 -5.98 -3.20
N PRO A 226 -11.75 -7.05 -3.38
CA PRO A 226 -12.68 -7.15 -4.51
C PRO A 226 -13.77 -6.07 -4.52
N ASP A 227 -14.21 -5.59 -3.35
CA ASP A 227 -15.19 -4.51 -3.26
C ASP A 227 -14.55 -3.16 -3.60
N VAL A 228 -13.31 -2.92 -3.14
CA VAL A 228 -12.54 -1.73 -3.51
C VAL A 228 -12.25 -1.68 -5.01
N ALA A 229 -11.94 -2.82 -5.64
CA ALA A 229 -11.78 -2.89 -7.10
C ALA A 229 -13.05 -2.48 -7.86
N ARG A 230 -14.24 -2.80 -7.33
CA ARG A 230 -15.53 -2.33 -7.88
C ARG A 230 -15.71 -0.82 -7.67
N ASP A 231 -15.32 -0.28 -6.50
CA ASP A 231 -15.33 1.16 -6.26
C ASP A 231 -14.45 1.90 -7.28
N MET A 232 -13.30 1.32 -7.65
CA MET A 232 -12.43 1.89 -8.68
C MET A 232 -13.08 1.93 -10.06
N ASP A 233 -13.92 0.96 -10.41
CA ASP A 233 -14.64 1.01 -11.69
C ASP A 233 -15.75 2.06 -11.68
N VAL A 234 -16.44 2.24 -10.56
CA VAL A 234 -17.38 3.37 -10.37
C VAL A 234 -16.62 4.70 -10.46
N LEU A 235 -15.46 4.83 -9.79
CA LEU A 235 -14.60 6.02 -9.87
C LEU A 235 -14.19 6.31 -11.33
N ARG A 236 -13.67 5.31 -12.06
CA ARG A 236 -13.29 5.44 -13.47
C ARG A 236 -14.44 6.03 -14.30
N SER A 237 -15.65 5.48 -14.14
CA SER A 237 -16.83 5.95 -14.86
C SER A 237 -17.23 7.36 -14.46
N ALA A 238 -17.20 7.66 -13.16
CA ALA A 238 -17.59 8.96 -12.60
C ALA A 238 -16.68 10.11 -13.07
N VAL A 239 -15.36 9.86 -13.20
CA VAL A 239 -14.41 10.85 -13.76
C VAL A 239 -14.46 10.94 -15.28
N GLY A 240 -15.26 10.08 -15.94
CA GLY A 240 -15.50 10.10 -17.39
C GLY A 240 -14.46 9.36 -18.23
N ASP A 241 -13.64 8.50 -17.62
CA ASP A 241 -12.60 7.77 -18.32
C ASP A 241 -13.11 6.41 -18.83
N ARG A 242 -12.77 6.08 -20.08
CA ARG A 242 -13.14 4.78 -20.69
C ARG A 242 -12.30 3.64 -20.12
N LYS A 243 -11.08 3.92 -19.70
CA LYS A 243 -10.10 2.97 -19.16
C LYS A 243 -9.51 3.52 -17.88
N LEU A 244 -9.26 2.66 -16.90
CA LEU A 244 -8.55 3.02 -15.68
C LEU A 244 -7.05 3.00 -15.95
N ASN A 245 -6.37 4.15 -15.87
CA ASN A 245 -4.92 4.19 -15.73
C ASN A 245 -4.59 4.24 -14.23
N TYR A 246 -3.63 3.44 -13.82
CA TYR A 246 -3.38 3.18 -12.41
C TYR A 246 -1.91 3.03 -12.09
N LEU A 247 -1.51 3.55 -10.93
CA LEU A 247 -0.21 3.35 -10.31
C LEU A 247 -0.42 2.95 -8.85
N GLY A 248 -0.17 1.69 -8.54
CA GLY A 248 -0.35 1.15 -7.19
C GLY A 248 0.96 0.63 -6.62
N PHE A 249 1.20 0.97 -5.36
CA PHE A 249 2.36 0.56 -4.59
C PHE A 249 1.99 -0.51 -3.57
N SER A 250 2.88 -1.49 -3.34
CA SER A 250 2.71 -2.47 -2.26
C SER A 250 1.35 -3.21 -2.37
N TYR A 251 0.50 -3.17 -1.34
CA TYR A 251 -0.89 -3.65 -1.42
C TYR A 251 -1.67 -3.06 -2.62
N GLY A 252 -1.38 -1.82 -3.03
CA GLY A 252 -1.96 -1.23 -4.22
C GLY A 252 -1.68 -2.04 -5.50
N SER A 253 -0.62 -2.83 -5.54
CA SER A 253 -0.35 -3.76 -6.64
C SER A 253 -1.37 -4.91 -6.68
N ARG A 254 -1.74 -5.48 -5.52
CA ARG A 254 -2.82 -6.47 -5.40
C ARG A 254 -4.15 -5.88 -5.82
N LEU A 255 -4.45 -4.66 -5.38
CA LEU A 255 -5.68 -3.94 -5.75
C LEU A 255 -5.77 -3.72 -7.26
N GLY A 256 -4.69 -3.27 -7.91
CA GLY A 256 -4.61 -3.10 -9.37
C GLY A 256 -4.77 -4.41 -10.14
N ALA A 257 -4.19 -5.51 -9.63
CA ALA A 257 -4.34 -6.84 -10.21
C ALA A 257 -5.78 -7.37 -10.08
N ASN A 258 -6.43 -7.17 -8.92
CA ASN A 258 -7.85 -7.49 -8.73
C ASN A 258 -8.75 -6.68 -9.65
N TYR A 259 -8.42 -5.40 -9.89
CA TYR A 259 -9.15 -4.59 -10.85
C TYR A 259 -9.03 -5.15 -12.27
N ALA A 260 -7.82 -5.53 -12.70
CA ALA A 260 -7.61 -6.15 -14.01
C ALA A 260 -8.37 -7.47 -14.16
N HIS A 261 -8.42 -8.29 -13.11
CA HIS A 261 -9.19 -9.53 -13.05
C HIS A 261 -10.69 -9.26 -13.19
N ALA A 262 -11.25 -8.36 -12.38
CA ALA A 262 -12.69 -8.09 -12.34
C ALA A 262 -13.19 -7.30 -13.56
N PHE A 263 -12.36 -6.42 -14.12
CA PHE A 263 -12.73 -5.49 -15.18
C PHE A 263 -11.69 -5.45 -16.33
N PRO A 264 -11.37 -6.58 -16.97
CA PRO A 264 -10.29 -6.64 -17.95
C PRO A 264 -10.51 -5.67 -19.12
N ARG A 265 -11.78 -5.48 -19.54
CA ARG A 265 -12.14 -4.56 -20.63
C ARG A 265 -12.04 -3.09 -20.24
N ASN A 266 -12.03 -2.76 -18.94
CA ASN A 266 -11.94 -1.40 -18.42
C ASN A 266 -10.51 -1.04 -17.98
N ALA A 267 -9.62 -2.03 -17.85
CA ALA A 267 -8.21 -1.81 -17.55
C ALA A 267 -7.52 -1.02 -18.67
N GLY A 268 -6.74 -0.04 -18.28
CA GLY A 268 -5.90 0.79 -19.14
C GLY A 268 -4.42 0.47 -18.92
N ARG A 269 -3.61 1.48 -18.66
CA ARG A 269 -2.18 1.33 -18.33
C ARG A 269 -2.04 1.15 -16.83
N LEU A 270 -1.72 -0.06 -16.41
CA LEU A 270 -1.57 -0.40 -14.99
C LEU A 270 -0.08 -0.55 -14.67
N VAL A 271 0.39 0.21 -13.70
CA VAL A 271 1.72 0.05 -13.09
C VAL A 271 1.54 -0.48 -11.68
N LEU A 272 2.20 -1.59 -11.39
CA LEU A 272 2.18 -2.28 -10.10
C LEU A 272 3.60 -2.26 -9.57
N ASP A 273 3.88 -1.41 -8.58
CA ASP A 273 5.22 -1.22 -8.02
C ASP A 273 5.32 -1.87 -6.64
N SER A 274 6.44 -2.54 -6.37
CA SER A 274 6.67 -3.29 -5.15
C SER A 274 5.57 -4.31 -4.88
N VAL A 275 5.57 -5.32 -5.73
CA VAL A 275 4.42 -6.19 -5.99
C VAL A 275 4.22 -7.24 -4.90
N GLU A 276 3.03 -7.29 -4.30
CA GLU A 276 2.64 -8.39 -3.43
C GLU A 276 2.51 -9.72 -4.19
N ASP A 277 2.93 -10.81 -3.55
CA ASP A 277 2.85 -12.16 -4.10
C ASP A 277 1.45 -12.77 -3.90
N PRO A 278 0.63 -12.93 -4.95
CA PRO A 278 -0.73 -13.46 -4.82
C PRO A 278 -0.75 -14.95 -4.48
N THR A 279 0.38 -15.65 -4.62
CA THR A 279 0.46 -17.10 -4.41
C THR A 279 0.70 -17.49 -2.95
N LYS A 280 1.09 -16.54 -2.09
CA LYS A 280 1.43 -16.79 -0.69
C LYS A 280 0.23 -16.57 0.22
N ASN A 281 0.10 -17.44 1.18
CA ASN A 281 -0.79 -17.23 2.32
C ASN A 281 -0.17 -16.28 3.37
N THR A 282 -0.94 -15.90 4.38
CA THR A 282 -0.51 -14.93 5.41
C THR A 282 0.79 -15.37 6.13
N TRP A 283 0.90 -16.65 6.48
CA TRP A 283 2.11 -17.19 7.13
C TRP A 283 3.34 -17.15 6.20
N GLN A 284 3.17 -17.59 4.96
CA GLN A 284 4.25 -17.57 3.96
C GLN A 284 4.70 -16.14 3.64
N THR A 285 3.75 -15.20 3.60
CA THR A 285 4.04 -13.76 3.41
C THR A 285 4.84 -13.22 4.59
N ALA A 286 4.46 -13.55 5.83
CA ALA A 286 5.19 -13.13 7.04
C ALA A 286 6.64 -13.64 7.03
N ILE A 287 6.86 -14.92 6.67
CA ILE A 287 8.23 -15.48 6.53
C ILE A 287 9.02 -14.78 5.42
N ALA A 288 8.39 -14.51 4.27
CA ALA A 288 9.06 -13.82 3.15
C ALA A 288 9.48 -12.40 3.54
N GLN A 289 8.63 -11.67 4.25
CA GLN A 289 8.93 -10.33 4.79
C GLN A 289 10.05 -10.38 5.84
N ALA A 290 10.00 -11.32 6.78
CA ALA A 290 11.07 -11.47 7.77
C ALA A 290 12.44 -11.67 7.09
N ARG A 291 12.52 -12.52 6.07
CA ARG A 291 13.74 -12.72 5.26
C ARG A 291 14.13 -11.49 4.45
N GLY A 292 13.15 -10.77 3.88
CA GLY A 292 13.38 -9.55 3.12
C GLY A 292 14.04 -8.47 4.00
N PHE A 293 13.45 -8.18 5.15
CA PHE A 293 14.01 -7.23 6.11
C PHE A 293 15.39 -7.67 6.63
N GLN A 294 15.59 -8.97 6.85
CA GLN A 294 16.91 -9.46 7.27
C GLN A 294 17.98 -9.21 6.19
N ARG A 295 17.71 -9.50 4.92
CA ARG A 295 18.65 -9.21 3.82
C ARG A 295 19.04 -7.74 3.78
N VAL A 296 18.06 -6.85 3.75
CA VAL A 296 18.33 -5.41 3.67
C VAL A 296 19.06 -4.90 4.93
N LEU A 297 18.81 -5.49 6.10
CA LEU A 297 19.59 -5.20 7.31
C LEU A 297 21.06 -5.64 7.18
N ASP A 298 21.31 -6.79 6.56
CA ASP A 298 22.65 -7.31 6.32
C ASP A 298 23.39 -6.42 5.29
N ASP A 299 22.69 -5.94 4.26
CA ASP A 299 23.21 -4.97 3.30
C ASP A 299 23.52 -3.63 3.95
N PHE A 300 22.63 -3.12 4.83
CA PHE A 300 22.88 -1.94 5.63
C PHE A 300 24.12 -2.08 6.54
N ALA A 301 24.26 -3.23 7.22
CA ALA A 301 25.42 -3.49 8.08
C ALA A 301 26.72 -3.49 7.25
N THR A 302 26.68 -4.09 6.07
CA THR A 302 27.79 -4.12 5.12
C THR A 302 28.16 -2.71 4.62
N ASP A 303 27.16 -1.94 4.17
CA ASP A 303 27.34 -0.54 3.73
C ASP A 303 27.90 0.34 4.87
N CYS A 304 27.37 0.18 6.08
CA CYS A 304 27.83 0.93 7.25
C CYS A 304 29.32 0.71 7.52
N VAL A 305 29.76 -0.55 7.52
CA VAL A 305 31.16 -0.91 7.78
C VAL A 305 32.09 -0.39 6.67
N HIS A 306 31.69 -0.49 5.40
CA HIS A 306 32.49 -0.05 4.26
C HIS A 306 32.57 1.48 4.11
N THR A 307 31.52 2.20 4.51
CA THR A 307 31.49 3.68 4.44
C THR A 307 32.44 4.32 5.45
N GLY A 308 32.84 3.58 6.50
CA GLY A 308 33.71 4.06 7.59
C GLY A 308 32.93 4.81 8.70
N GLY A 309 33.50 4.83 9.90
CA GLY A 309 32.88 5.46 11.06
C GLY A 309 31.59 4.77 11.54
N CYS A 310 31.37 3.53 11.16
CA CYS A 310 30.17 2.76 11.51
C CYS A 310 30.02 2.63 13.04
N PRO A 311 28.87 3.05 13.61
CA PRO A 311 28.63 2.95 15.05
C PRO A 311 28.53 1.50 15.54
N LEU A 312 28.37 0.55 14.62
CA LEU A 312 28.23 -0.88 14.91
C LEU A 312 29.60 -1.59 15.00
N GLY A 313 30.70 -0.94 14.58
CA GLY A 313 32.05 -1.52 14.57
C GLY A 313 32.64 -1.56 13.15
N ALA A 314 33.78 -2.26 13.05
CA ALA A 314 34.57 -2.35 11.79
C ALA A 314 34.44 -3.72 11.09
N ASP A 315 33.62 -4.62 11.61
CA ASP A 315 33.36 -5.96 11.08
C ASP A 315 31.88 -6.21 10.92
N VAL A 316 31.47 -6.76 9.78
CA VAL A 316 30.06 -6.96 9.42
C VAL A 316 29.35 -7.91 10.39
N THR A 317 30.00 -9.01 10.78
CA THR A 317 29.42 -9.98 11.73
C THR A 317 29.23 -9.34 13.10
N ALA A 318 30.23 -8.58 13.57
CA ALA A 318 30.11 -7.83 14.82
C ALA A 318 29.00 -6.78 14.76
N ALA A 319 28.82 -6.11 13.62
CA ALA A 319 27.75 -5.14 13.39
C ALA A 319 26.36 -5.79 13.50
N GLN A 320 26.14 -6.93 12.86
CA GLN A 320 24.89 -7.70 12.95
C GLN A 320 24.60 -8.17 14.38
N GLN A 321 25.63 -8.65 15.09
CA GLN A 321 25.50 -9.05 16.50
C GLN A 321 25.15 -7.84 17.39
N GLN A 322 25.72 -6.66 17.12
CA GLN A 322 25.46 -5.45 17.89
C GLN A 322 24.00 -4.99 17.71
N LEU A 323 23.45 -5.03 16.50
CA LEU A 323 22.03 -4.72 16.24
C LEU A 323 21.10 -5.62 17.06
N THR A 324 21.35 -6.93 17.04
CA THR A 324 20.59 -7.89 17.84
C THR A 324 20.78 -7.69 19.35
N SER A 325 21.99 -7.32 19.78
CA SER A 325 22.28 -7.02 21.20
C SER A 325 21.50 -5.82 21.71
N TRP A 326 21.38 -4.75 20.91
CA TRP A 326 20.58 -3.59 21.29
C TRP A 326 19.09 -3.90 21.41
N TYR A 327 18.55 -4.71 20.51
CA TYR A 327 17.18 -5.18 20.63
C TYR A 327 16.90 -5.80 22.00
N ARG A 328 17.75 -6.77 22.42
CA ARG A 328 17.62 -7.45 23.71
C ARG A 328 17.75 -6.46 24.88
N LYS A 329 18.79 -5.61 24.83
CA LYS A 329 19.02 -4.61 25.88
C LYS A 329 17.85 -3.65 26.05
N LEU A 330 17.29 -3.16 24.96
CA LEU A 330 16.15 -2.24 25.01
C LEU A 330 14.84 -2.93 25.40
N THR A 331 14.73 -4.25 25.15
CA THR A 331 13.59 -5.04 25.62
C THR A 331 13.64 -5.20 27.14
N ASP A 332 14.83 -5.48 27.70
CA ASP A 332 15.02 -5.68 29.14
C ASP A 332 15.11 -4.33 29.90
N HIS A 333 15.70 -3.32 29.28
CA HIS A 333 16.02 -2.02 29.86
C HIS A 333 15.71 -0.88 28.86
N PRO A 334 14.45 -0.44 28.75
CA PRO A 334 14.08 0.69 27.90
C PRO A 334 14.85 1.96 28.26
N ILE A 335 15.11 2.82 27.28
CA ILE A 335 15.73 4.13 27.45
C ILE A 335 14.69 5.20 27.23
N SER A 336 14.49 6.10 28.21
CA SER A 336 13.56 7.21 28.05
C SER A 336 14.15 8.31 27.15
N ALA A 337 13.41 8.69 26.11
CA ALA A 337 13.74 9.77 25.19
C ALA A 337 12.50 10.66 25.02
N GLN A 338 12.64 11.97 25.27
CA GLN A 338 11.55 12.94 25.15
C GLN A 338 10.27 12.55 25.94
N GLY A 339 10.42 11.88 27.07
CA GLY A 339 9.31 11.41 27.90
C GLY A 339 8.62 10.13 27.40
N THR A 340 9.17 9.48 26.38
CA THR A 340 8.69 8.20 25.84
C THR A 340 9.76 7.12 26.02
N ASP A 341 9.36 5.93 26.45
CA ASP A 341 10.26 4.80 26.59
C ASP A 341 10.52 4.14 25.24
N VAL A 342 11.77 4.15 24.80
CA VAL A 342 12.27 3.45 23.64
C VAL A 342 12.67 2.03 24.06
N ASN A 343 11.82 1.08 23.76
CA ASN A 343 12.01 -0.33 24.04
C ASN A 343 12.45 -1.12 22.78
N GLY A 344 12.60 -2.44 22.89
CA GLY A 344 12.98 -3.30 21.77
C GLY A 344 12.02 -3.22 20.57
N THR A 345 10.72 -3.10 20.82
CA THR A 345 9.70 -2.94 19.80
C THR A 345 9.86 -1.62 19.03
N THR A 346 10.01 -0.49 19.75
CA THR A 346 10.27 0.83 19.14
C THR A 346 11.55 0.80 18.30
N TYR A 347 12.59 0.12 18.79
CA TYR A 347 13.85 -0.03 18.07
C TYR A 347 13.71 -0.82 16.77
N VAL A 348 13.06 -2.00 16.79
CA VAL A 348 12.85 -2.82 15.60
C VAL A 348 12.00 -2.06 14.58
N TYR A 349 10.98 -1.34 15.04
CA TYR A 349 10.14 -0.51 14.17
C TYR A 349 10.95 0.60 13.49
N ALA A 350 11.81 1.30 14.24
CA ALA A 350 12.69 2.33 13.67
C ALA A 350 13.64 1.75 12.60
N LEU A 351 14.19 0.56 12.84
CA LEU A 351 14.99 -0.14 11.83
C LEU A 351 14.17 -0.46 10.59
N ARG A 352 12.97 -1.03 10.74
CA ARG A 352 12.10 -1.36 9.60
C ARG A 352 11.80 -0.13 8.75
N GLU A 353 11.41 0.98 9.38
CA GLU A 353 11.12 2.24 8.69
C GLU A 353 12.34 2.74 7.90
N ALA A 354 13.52 2.68 8.48
CA ALA A 354 14.74 3.10 7.81
C ALA A 354 15.14 2.16 6.65
N LEU A 355 14.79 0.88 6.70
CA LEU A 355 15.13 -0.09 5.66
C LEU A 355 14.20 -0.05 4.44
N TYR A 356 13.09 0.67 4.51
CA TYR A 356 12.24 0.92 3.34
C TYR A 356 12.91 1.79 2.27
N SER A 357 13.94 2.57 2.63
CA SER A 357 14.67 3.42 1.67
C SER A 357 16.14 3.52 2.02
N ARG A 358 16.99 3.28 1.03
CA ARG A 358 18.43 3.49 1.17
C ARG A 358 18.79 4.93 1.57
N ASP A 359 18.00 5.91 1.15
CA ASP A 359 18.18 7.32 1.51
C ASP A 359 18.03 7.58 3.02
N SER A 360 17.40 6.67 3.76
CA SER A 360 17.26 6.72 5.21
C SER A 360 18.46 6.14 5.97
N TRP A 361 19.37 5.43 5.31
CA TRP A 361 20.51 4.77 5.95
C TRP A 361 21.49 5.72 6.65
N PRO A 362 21.81 6.92 6.11
CA PRO A 362 22.58 7.92 6.84
C PRO A 362 21.93 8.29 8.18
N SER A 363 20.62 8.59 8.18
CA SER A 363 19.88 8.91 9.40
C SER A 363 19.84 7.74 10.39
N LEU A 364 19.77 6.50 9.88
CA LEU A 364 19.85 5.31 10.72
C LEU A 364 21.24 5.17 11.38
N ARG A 365 22.34 5.40 10.63
CA ARG A 365 23.68 5.41 11.20
C ARG A 365 23.82 6.43 12.33
N ASP A 366 23.28 7.64 12.12
CA ASP A 366 23.32 8.71 13.12
C ASP A 366 22.52 8.34 14.38
N ALA A 367 21.32 7.79 14.22
CA ALA A 367 20.49 7.33 15.33
C ALA A 367 21.17 6.20 16.13
N LEU A 368 21.82 5.25 15.44
CA LEU A 368 22.58 4.18 16.08
C LEU A 368 23.85 4.71 16.80
N ALA A 369 24.50 5.75 16.25
CA ALA A 369 25.61 6.42 16.92
C ALA A 369 25.14 7.17 18.19
N GLN A 370 23.96 7.76 18.20
CA GLN A 370 23.34 8.35 19.41
C GLN A 370 23.03 7.24 20.42
N LEU A 371 22.39 6.16 20.00
CA LEU A 371 22.04 5.02 20.86
C LEU A 371 23.28 4.42 21.55
N ARG A 372 24.42 4.33 20.86
CA ARG A 372 25.69 3.89 21.43
C ARG A 372 26.15 4.75 22.59
N ARG A 373 25.79 6.04 22.60
CA ARG A 373 26.07 6.98 23.70
C ARG A 373 24.99 7.01 24.78
N GLY A 374 23.96 6.17 24.69
CA GLY A 374 22.83 6.11 25.61
C GLY A 374 21.69 7.09 25.27
N ASP A 375 21.73 7.74 24.11
CA ASP A 375 20.68 8.63 23.64
C ASP A 375 19.81 7.93 22.59
N ALA A 376 18.55 7.67 22.92
CA ALA A 376 17.60 6.98 22.05
C ALA A 376 16.71 7.94 21.22
N THR A 377 17.00 9.25 21.25
CA THR A 377 16.17 10.27 20.56
C THR A 377 16.09 10.01 19.05
N GLY A 378 17.20 9.66 18.39
CA GLY A 378 17.21 9.36 16.96
C GLY A 378 16.38 8.12 16.60
N ILE A 379 16.39 7.10 17.45
CA ILE A 379 15.55 5.90 17.29
C ILE A 379 14.06 6.27 17.43
N LEU A 380 13.71 7.06 18.44
CA LEU A 380 12.34 7.55 18.62
C LEU A 380 11.85 8.36 17.41
N GLN A 381 12.70 9.23 16.84
CA GLN A 381 12.37 10.02 15.65
C GLN A 381 12.15 9.14 14.42
N LEU A 382 13.01 8.14 14.19
CA LEU A 382 12.86 7.20 13.09
C LEU A 382 11.59 6.34 13.22
N SER A 383 11.17 6.05 14.45
CA SER A 383 9.91 5.34 14.71
C SER A 383 8.65 6.22 14.58
N GLY A 384 8.77 7.50 14.24
CA GLY A 384 7.65 8.43 14.14
C GLY A 384 7.14 8.98 15.48
N GLY A 385 7.81 8.65 16.60
CA GLY A 385 7.39 9.03 17.96
C GLY A 385 7.84 10.42 18.46
N GLY A 386 8.48 11.26 17.63
CA GLY A 386 8.93 12.60 18.03
C GLY A 386 7.81 13.65 17.91
N SER A 387 7.60 14.43 18.99
CA SER A 387 6.71 15.59 18.95
C SER A 387 7.25 16.64 17.97
N GLY A 388 6.64 16.78 16.79
CA GLY A 388 6.94 17.86 15.84
C GLY A 388 7.22 17.46 14.38
N GLY A 389 7.22 16.21 14.04
CA GLY A 389 7.28 15.79 12.66
C GLY A 389 5.89 15.82 12.03
N SER A 390 5.55 16.85 11.23
CA SER A 390 4.58 16.64 10.16
C SER A 390 5.18 15.56 9.26
N GLY A 391 4.75 14.33 9.47
CA GLY A 391 5.21 13.22 8.65
C GLY A 391 4.91 13.55 7.21
N THR A 392 5.93 13.87 6.45
CA THR A 392 5.85 13.67 5.01
C THR A 392 5.51 12.19 4.87
N ALA A 393 4.28 11.91 4.40
CA ALA A 393 3.87 10.56 4.08
C ALA A 393 4.94 9.99 3.15
N ARG A 394 5.79 9.10 3.67
CA ARG A 394 6.90 8.54 2.91
C ARG A 394 6.32 7.62 1.84
N ALA A 395 6.88 7.71 0.67
CA ALA A 395 6.57 6.80 -0.43
C ALA A 395 7.01 5.38 -0.04
N GLY A 396 6.06 4.60 0.36
CA GLY A 396 6.22 3.23 0.82
C GLY A 396 5.30 3.04 2.03
N GLY A 397 4.15 2.42 1.82
CA GLY A 397 3.22 2.06 2.88
C GLY A 397 3.92 1.14 3.89
N GLY A 398 4.64 1.76 4.84
CA GLY A 398 5.18 1.07 5.98
C GLY A 398 4.01 0.53 6.79
N ARG A 399 3.95 -0.78 7.01
CA ARG A 399 3.01 -1.34 7.99
C ARG A 399 3.18 -0.54 9.28
N PRO A 400 2.09 -0.05 9.86
CA PRO A 400 2.15 0.58 11.17
C PRO A 400 2.90 -0.34 12.15
N GLY A 401 3.73 0.21 13.00
CA GLY A 401 4.51 -0.56 13.95
C GLY A 401 3.65 -1.37 14.92
N PRO A 402 4.24 -2.30 15.64
CA PRO A 402 3.52 -3.03 16.67
C PRO A 402 2.99 -2.02 17.69
N VAL A 403 1.69 -2.14 17.96
CA VAL A 403 1.02 -1.35 18.99
C VAL A 403 1.65 -1.70 20.33
N PRO A 404 1.98 -0.71 21.17
CA PRO A 404 2.22 -0.98 22.57
C PRO A 404 1.05 -1.83 23.09
N THR A 405 1.32 -2.92 23.77
CA THR A 405 0.30 -3.86 24.28
C THR A 405 -0.77 -3.23 25.17
N GLU A 406 -0.64 -1.94 25.45
CA GLU A 406 -1.50 -1.14 26.34
C GLU A 406 -2.38 -0.10 25.61
N ALA A 407 -2.22 0.10 24.30
CA ALA A 407 -2.99 1.10 23.54
C ALA A 407 -3.81 0.45 22.42
N MET A 408 -4.95 1.07 22.09
CA MET A 408 -5.71 0.72 20.88
C MET A 408 -4.84 0.99 19.64
N PRO A 409 -4.81 0.09 18.64
CA PRO A 409 -4.14 0.33 17.37
C PRO A 409 -4.57 1.64 16.71
N SER A 410 -3.66 2.27 15.96
CA SER A 410 -4.00 3.45 15.15
C SER A 410 -5.08 3.13 14.12
N GLN A 411 -5.73 4.16 13.59
CA GLN A 411 -6.78 3.97 12.60
C GLN A 411 -6.28 3.20 11.36
N ASP A 412 -5.08 3.49 10.87
CA ASP A 412 -4.49 2.80 9.71
C ASP A 412 -4.20 1.34 10.04
N GLN A 413 -3.77 1.02 11.26
CA GLN A 413 -3.60 -0.35 11.74
C GLN A 413 -4.92 -1.12 11.84
N LEU A 414 -5.99 -0.45 12.29
CA LEU A 414 -7.33 -1.05 12.36
C LEU A 414 -7.88 -1.31 10.95
N ALA A 415 -7.67 -0.39 10.01
CA ALA A 415 -8.05 -0.56 8.62
C ALA A 415 -7.26 -1.69 7.95
N LEU A 416 -5.91 -1.72 8.14
CA LEU A 416 -5.05 -2.81 7.67
C LEU A 416 -5.56 -4.17 8.16
N ARG A 417 -5.85 -4.29 9.46
CA ARG A 417 -6.39 -5.51 10.07
C ARG A 417 -7.74 -5.90 9.44
N ALA A 418 -8.66 -4.95 9.32
CA ALA A 418 -10.01 -5.23 8.80
C ALA A 418 -9.96 -5.73 7.35
N ILE A 419 -9.17 -5.07 6.50
CA ILE A 419 -9.00 -5.45 5.09
C ILE A 419 -8.28 -6.80 5.00
N SER A 420 -7.16 -6.99 5.70
CA SER A 420 -6.41 -8.24 5.69
C SER A 420 -7.25 -9.42 6.17
N CYS A 421 -8.02 -9.24 7.27
CA CYS A 421 -8.88 -10.31 7.80
C CYS A 421 -10.13 -10.57 6.93
N ARG A 422 -10.52 -9.62 6.08
CA ARG A 422 -11.59 -9.84 5.09
C ARG A 422 -11.08 -10.53 3.84
N ASP A 423 -9.81 -10.30 3.47
CA ASP A 423 -9.16 -10.83 2.26
C ASP A 423 -8.52 -12.21 2.47
N THR A 424 -8.63 -12.81 3.66
CA THR A 424 -8.13 -14.16 3.92
C THR A 424 -9.12 -14.99 4.73
N SER A 425 -9.26 -16.26 4.35
CA SER A 425 -10.03 -17.25 5.13
C SER A 425 -9.26 -17.79 6.33
N GLU A 426 -7.95 -17.58 6.39
CA GLU A 426 -7.06 -18.11 7.42
C GLU A 426 -7.32 -17.46 8.79
N ARG A 427 -7.30 -18.30 9.83
CA ARG A 427 -7.51 -17.89 11.23
C ARG A 427 -6.54 -18.64 12.13
N TYR A 428 -5.34 -18.08 12.29
CA TYR A 428 -4.33 -18.66 13.19
C TYR A 428 -4.67 -18.33 14.64
N GLY A 429 -4.40 -19.27 15.52
CA GLY A 429 -4.70 -19.16 16.93
C GLY A 429 -3.49 -19.41 17.84
N PRO A 430 -3.69 -19.38 19.17
CA PRO A 430 -2.58 -19.58 20.13
C PRO A 430 -1.89 -20.93 19.99
N ALA A 431 -2.52 -21.95 19.42
CA ALA A 431 -1.91 -23.25 19.15
C ALA A 431 -0.90 -23.21 17.98
N ASP A 432 -1.11 -22.32 17.00
CA ASP A 432 -0.24 -22.18 15.83
C ASP A 432 0.99 -21.31 16.14
N TYR A 433 0.85 -20.39 17.10
CA TYR A 433 1.81 -19.35 17.39
C TYR A 433 3.23 -19.85 17.73
N PRO A 434 3.44 -20.87 18.57
CA PRO A 434 4.78 -21.33 18.93
C PRO A 434 5.60 -21.80 17.72
N ARG A 435 4.93 -22.50 16.78
CA ARG A 435 5.57 -22.93 15.54
C ARG A 435 5.87 -21.74 14.63
N ALA A 436 4.91 -20.84 14.46
CA ALA A 436 5.09 -19.64 13.65
C ALA A 436 6.22 -18.75 14.17
N ALA A 437 6.27 -18.48 15.47
CA ALA A 437 7.31 -17.70 16.11
C ALA A 437 8.70 -18.34 15.91
N SER A 438 8.79 -19.68 15.99
CA SER A 438 10.05 -20.39 15.73
C SER A 438 10.51 -20.27 14.29
N GLU A 439 9.62 -20.49 13.31
CA GLU A 439 9.95 -20.37 11.88
C GLU A 439 10.31 -18.93 11.50
N LEU A 440 9.62 -17.92 12.05
CA LEU A 440 9.91 -16.51 11.84
C LEU A 440 11.22 -16.08 12.47
N ALA A 441 11.53 -16.55 13.69
CA ALA A 441 12.83 -16.29 14.34
C ALA A 441 13.99 -16.92 13.58
N GLN A 442 13.79 -18.06 12.91
CA GLN A 442 14.79 -18.66 12.01
C GLN A 442 14.94 -17.85 10.72
N ALA A 443 13.86 -17.27 10.19
CA ALA A 443 13.89 -16.43 9.01
C ALA A 443 14.61 -15.10 9.27
N SER A 444 14.41 -14.52 10.45
CA SER A 444 15.10 -13.33 10.95
C SER A 444 15.10 -13.31 12.48
N PRO A 445 16.29 -13.38 13.11
CA PRO A 445 16.40 -13.29 14.57
C PRO A 445 15.92 -11.96 15.14
N LEU A 446 15.93 -10.89 14.34
CA LEU A 446 15.55 -9.55 14.78
C LEU A 446 14.08 -9.24 14.42
N PHE A 447 13.68 -9.44 13.16
CA PHE A 447 12.34 -9.07 12.68
C PHE A 447 11.32 -10.19 12.88
N GLY A 448 11.73 -11.44 12.96
CA GLY A 448 10.82 -12.57 13.15
C GLY A 448 9.97 -12.47 14.41
N PRO A 449 10.56 -12.19 15.60
CA PRO A 449 9.81 -11.98 16.83
C PRO A 449 8.81 -10.81 16.77
N ASP A 450 9.13 -9.77 16.01
CA ASP A 450 8.26 -8.60 15.79
C ASP A 450 7.08 -8.93 14.85
N ILE A 451 7.31 -9.74 13.82
CA ILE A 451 6.30 -10.11 12.82
C ILE A 451 5.37 -11.22 13.34
N ALA A 452 5.86 -12.15 14.16
CA ALA A 452 5.10 -13.32 14.59
C ALA A 452 3.71 -12.99 15.22
N PRO A 453 3.57 -11.97 16.09
CA PRO A 453 2.26 -11.60 16.64
C PRO A 453 1.22 -11.24 15.58
N THR A 454 1.61 -10.71 14.42
CA THR A 454 0.65 -10.29 13.37
C THR A 454 -0.12 -11.46 12.77
N LEU A 455 0.34 -12.69 12.93
CA LEU A 455 -0.42 -13.88 12.53
C LEU A 455 -1.70 -14.07 13.34
N LEU A 456 -1.77 -13.49 14.55
CA LEU A 456 -2.94 -13.53 15.41
C LEU A 456 -3.93 -12.39 15.14
N ASP A 457 -3.61 -11.43 14.26
CA ASP A 457 -4.45 -10.25 13.97
C ASP A 457 -5.90 -10.61 13.64
N CYS A 458 -6.12 -11.75 12.97
CA CYS A 458 -7.46 -12.20 12.58
C CYS A 458 -8.08 -13.23 13.57
N TYR A 459 -7.43 -13.50 14.71
CA TYR A 459 -7.98 -14.41 15.71
C TYR A 459 -9.23 -13.83 16.35
N GLY A 460 -10.36 -14.55 16.22
CA GLY A 460 -11.66 -14.08 16.71
C GLY A 460 -12.26 -12.91 15.91
N TRP A 461 -11.81 -12.67 14.68
CA TRP A 461 -12.40 -11.66 13.80
C TRP A 461 -13.89 -11.96 13.56
N PRO A 462 -14.80 -10.95 13.66
CA PRO A 462 -16.25 -11.20 13.76
C PRO A 462 -16.94 -11.56 12.44
N VAL A 463 -16.25 -11.39 11.30
CA VAL A 463 -16.82 -11.70 9.98
C VAL A 463 -15.95 -12.71 9.23
N PRO A 464 -16.52 -13.56 8.38
CA PRO A 464 -15.72 -14.46 7.56
C PRO A 464 -14.89 -13.66 6.55
N GLY A 465 -13.68 -14.13 6.30
CA GLY A 465 -12.87 -13.72 5.17
C GLY A 465 -12.97 -14.73 4.03
N ASP A 466 -12.47 -14.35 2.88
CA ASP A 466 -12.31 -15.24 1.73
C ASP A 466 -10.97 -14.97 1.05
N ASP A 467 -10.55 -15.87 0.18
CA ASP A 467 -9.27 -15.77 -0.52
C ASP A 467 -9.42 -15.27 -1.96
N SER A 468 -10.58 -14.70 -2.31
CA SER A 468 -10.89 -14.28 -3.69
C SER A 468 -9.95 -13.19 -4.20
N SER A 469 -9.37 -12.36 -3.32
CA SER A 469 -8.37 -11.35 -3.69
C SER A 469 -7.03 -11.94 -4.17
N ARG A 470 -6.81 -13.26 -4.02
CA ARG A 470 -5.65 -13.97 -4.55
C ARG A 470 -5.83 -14.43 -6.01
N ASP A 471 -7.06 -14.52 -6.49
CA ASP A 471 -7.33 -14.77 -7.91
C ASP A 471 -7.18 -13.47 -8.69
N VAL A 472 -6.09 -13.39 -9.42
CA VAL A 472 -5.71 -12.21 -10.20
C VAL A 472 -5.61 -12.51 -11.71
N ALA A 473 -6.06 -13.68 -12.16
CA ALA A 473 -6.01 -14.07 -13.56
C ALA A 473 -6.78 -13.05 -14.44
N ALA A 474 -6.09 -12.42 -15.39
CA ALA A 474 -6.61 -11.31 -16.18
C ALA A 474 -6.20 -11.42 -17.66
N HIS A 475 -6.44 -12.60 -18.25
CA HIS A 475 -6.00 -12.95 -19.63
C HIS A 475 -6.49 -11.95 -20.69
N ASP A 476 -7.68 -11.38 -20.51
CA ASP A 476 -8.29 -10.43 -21.45
C ASP A 476 -7.93 -8.95 -21.15
N ALA A 477 -7.18 -8.69 -20.09
CA ALA A 477 -6.71 -7.35 -19.77
C ALA A 477 -5.44 -6.98 -20.56
N PRO A 478 -5.22 -5.70 -20.88
CA PRO A 478 -3.93 -5.26 -21.41
C PRO A 478 -2.77 -5.63 -20.47
N PRO A 479 -1.55 -5.87 -21.01
CA PRO A 479 -0.38 -6.11 -20.19
C PRO A 479 -0.13 -4.97 -19.20
N ALA A 480 0.17 -5.32 -17.96
CA ALA A 480 0.62 -4.39 -16.92
C ALA A 480 2.15 -4.29 -16.89
N LEU A 481 2.65 -3.18 -16.36
CA LEU A 481 4.06 -3.00 -16.00
C LEU A 481 4.21 -3.25 -14.49
N LEU A 482 4.94 -4.30 -14.13
CA LEU A 482 5.29 -4.61 -12.76
C LEU A 482 6.70 -4.07 -12.47
N VAL A 483 6.85 -3.28 -11.43
CA VAL A 483 8.16 -2.76 -11.01
C VAL A 483 8.58 -3.49 -9.74
N ALA A 484 9.79 -4.05 -9.75
CA ALA A 484 10.27 -4.88 -8.66
C ALA A 484 11.72 -4.53 -8.31
N THR A 485 11.99 -4.24 -7.04
CA THR A 485 13.32 -4.04 -6.50
C THR A 485 13.93 -5.39 -6.08
N THR A 486 15.21 -5.64 -6.41
CA THR A 486 15.87 -6.91 -6.08
C THR A 486 15.91 -7.17 -4.58
N ASP A 487 16.13 -6.13 -3.79
CA ASP A 487 16.21 -6.17 -2.34
C ASP A 487 15.10 -5.31 -1.71
N ASP A 488 13.84 -5.64 -2.09
CA ASP A 488 12.65 -5.09 -1.44
C ASP A 488 12.41 -5.82 -0.11
N PRO A 489 12.41 -5.11 1.04
CA PRO A 489 12.25 -5.76 2.33
C PRO A 489 10.81 -6.24 2.59
N ALA A 490 9.81 -5.55 2.05
CA ALA A 490 8.39 -5.78 2.36
C ALA A 490 7.69 -6.68 1.35
N THR A 491 8.00 -6.48 0.05
CA THR A 491 7.44 -7.25 -1.07
C THR A 491 8.59 -7.83 -1.91
N PRO A 492 9.17 -8.97 -1.47
CA PRO A 492 10.33 -9.56 -2.13
C PRO A 492 10.14 -9.79 -3.63
N TYR A 493 11.19 -9.57 -4.40
CA TYR A 493 11.25 -9.56 -5.88
C TYR A 493 10.46 -10.69 -6.56
N GLU A 494 10.50 -11.89 -5.99
CA GLU A 494 9.82 -13.07 -6.52
C GLU A 494 8.30 -12.87 -6.63
N GLY A 495 7.72 -12.02 -5.76
CA GLY A 495 6.29 -11.68 -5.79
C GLY A 495 5.86 -11.09 -7.12
N ALA A 496 6.66 -10.19 -7.70
CA ALA A 496 6.38 -9.60 -9.01
C ALA A 496 6.42 -10.64 -10.14
N VAL A 497 7.38 -11.58 -10.06
CA VAL A 497 7.48 -12.68 -11.03
C VAL A 497 6.26 -13.61 -10.95
N HIS A 498 5.80 -13.91 -9.72
CA HIS A 498 4.61 -14.73 -9.52
C HIS A 498 3.35 -14.00 -9.97
N MET A 499 3.22 -12.71 -9.65
CA MET A 499 2.10 -11.87 -10.08
C MET A 499 2.01 -11.79 -11.60
N ALA A 500 3.12 -11.56 -12.32
CA ALA A 500 3.14 -11.50 -13.78
C ALA A 500 2.66 -12.83 -14.42
N ARG A 501 3.05 -13.95 -13.84
CA ARG A 501 2.56 -15.27 -14.27
C ARG A 501 1.09 -15.48 -13.97
N ALA A 502 0.63 -15.07 -12.77
CA ALA A 502 -0.74 -15.23 -12.34
C ALA A 502 -1.72 -14.38 -13.16
N LEU A 503 -1.32 -13.15 -13.55
CA LEU A 503 -2.11 -12.30 -14.46
C LEU A 503 -2.33 -12.97 -15.82
N GLY A 504 -1.34 -13.67 -16.37
CA GLY A 504 -1.47 -14.44 -17.60
C GLY A 504 -1.68 -13.64 -18.88
N ASN A 505 -1.45 -12.32 -18.86
CA ASN A 505 -1.74 -11.37 -19.95
C ASN A 505 -0.48 -10.73 -20.57
N ALA A 506 0.65 -11.41 -20.56
CA ALA A 506 1.95 -10.93 -21.07
C ALA A 506 2.48 -9.66 -20.35
N SER A 507 2.11 -9.45 -19.09
CA SER A 507 2.65 -8.40 -18.24
C SER A 507 4.18 -8.50 -18.10
N VAL A 508 4.85 -7.35 -17.98
CA VAL A 508 6.31 -7.23 -17.99
C VAL A 508 6.82 -6.83 -16.60
N VAL A 509 7.87 -7.51 -16.14
CA VAL A 509 8.61 -7.11 -14.93
C VAL A 509 9.78 -6.22 -15.31
N LEU A 510 9.79 -4.99 -14.80
CA LEU A 510 10.93 -4.08 -14.79
C LEU A 510 11.71 -4.28 -13.50
N THR A 511 12.95 -4.73 -13.60
CA THR A 511 13.80 -4.96 -12.43
C THR A 511 14.56 -3.69 -12.05
N TYR A 512 14.44 -3.25 -10.80
CA TYR A 512 15.35 -2.29 -10.21
C TYR A 512 16.37 -3.04 -9.35
N HIS A 513 17.65 -2.97 -9.76
CA HIS A 513 18.76 -3.58 -9.02
C HIS A 513 19.20 -2.63 -7.91
N GLY A 514 18.70 -2.83 -6.72
CA GLY A 514 18.95 -1.98 -5.56
C GLY A 514 18.11 -2.40 -4.36
N GLU A 515 18.15 -1.60 -3.33
CA GLU A 515 17.44 -1.81 -2.07
C GLU A 515 16.28 -0.83 -1.93
N GLY A 516 15.25 -1.25 -1.19
CA GLY A 516 14.12 -0.41 -0.80
C GLY A 516 12.79 -0.78 -1.45
N HIS A 517 11.76 -0.10 -1.02
CA HIS A 517 10.36 -0.34 -1.37
C HIS A 517 9.79 0.85 -2.16
N ALA A 518 8.93 0.60 -3.15
CA ALA A 518 8.36 1.61 -4.03
C ALA A 518 9.41 2.30 -4.94
N ALA A 519 9.96 1.55 -5.90
CA ALA A 519 11.07 1.99 -6.75
C ALA A 519 10.77 3.28 -7.56
N TYR A 520 9.55 3.49 -8.03
CA TYR A 520 9.18 4.74 -8.72
C TYR A 520 9.28 5.95 -7.79
N ALA A 521 8.80 5.79 -6.56
CA ALA A 521 8.80 6.86 -5.57
C ALA A 521 10.21 7.17 -5.04
N SER A 522 11.17 6.23 -5.09
CA SER A 522 12.56 6.46 -4.74
C SER A 522 13.27 7.52 -5.61
N GLY A 523 12.67 7.85 -6.75
CA GLY A 523 13.23 8.86 -7.64
C GLY A 523 14.29 8.36 -8.62
N ASN A 524 14.50 7.03 -8.70
CA ASN A 524 15.44 6.48 -9.67
C ASN A 524 15.07 6.89 -11.10
N ALA A 525 15.99 7.58 -11.79
CA ALA A 525 15.73 8.20 -13.11
C ALA A 525 15.38 7.15 -14.18
N CYS A 526 16.04 5.98 -14.16
CA CYS A 526 15.74 4.91 -15.11
C CYS A 526 14.34 4.33 -14.89
N VAL A 527 13.96 4.03 -13.63
CA VAL A 527 12.64 3.53 -13.29
C VAL A 527 11.57 4.54 -13.70
N ARG A 528 11.74 5.82 -13.31
CA ARG A 528 10.81 6.90 -13.69
C ARG A 528 10.66 7.01 -15.19
N GLN A 529 11.75 7.02 -15.95
CA GLN A 529 11.68 7.09 -17.42
C GLN A 529 10.87 5.94 -18.03
N LYS A 530 11.03 4.71 -17.53
CA LYS A 530 10.32 3.54 -18.07
C LYS A 530 8.85 3.56 -17.69
N VAL A 531 8.54 3.90 -16.44
CA VAL A 531 7.16 3.99 -15.93
C VAL A 531 6.41 5.14 -16.62
N ASP A 532 7.02 6.33 -16.70
CA ASP A 532 6.42 7.49 -17.36
C ASP A 532 6.20 7.22 -18.85
N GLY A 533 7.18 6.62 -19.55
CA GLY A 533 7.03 6.23 -20.94
C GLY A 533 5.88 5.24 -21.16
N PHE A 534 5.70 4.29 -20.26
CA PHE A 534 4.54 3.40 -20.34
C PHE A 534 3.22 4.13 -20.05
N LEU A 535 3.16 4.93 -18.97
CA LEU A 535 1.93 5.65 -18.61
C LEU A 535 1.56 6.72 -19.61
N MET A 536 2.52 7.48 -20.17
CA MET A 536 2.25 8.61 -21.06
C MET A 536 2.12 8.20 -22.52
N ASP A 537 2.98 7.29 -22.99
CA ASP A 537 3.10 6.94 -24.41
C ASP A 537 2.63 5.53 -24.73
N GLY A 538 2.40 4.69 -23.71
CA GLY A 538 2.01 3.30 -23.88
C GLY A 538 3.16 2.38 -24.26
N VAL A 539 4.41 2.82 -24.08
CA VAL A 539 5.61 2.04 -24.44
C VAL A 539 5.97 1.11 -23.29
N LEU A 540 5.55 -0.14 -23.42
CA LEU A 540 5.93 -1.19 -22.46
C LEU A 540 7.42 -1.53 -22.63
N PRO A 541 8.21 -1.56 -21.55
CA PRO A 541 9.61 -2.00 -21.64
C PRO A 541 9.73 -3.43 -22.17
N VAL A 542 10.85 -3.73 -22.84
CA VAL A 542 11.15 -5.11 -23.25
C VAL A 542 11.35 -5.97 -22.01
N GLY A 543 10.83 -7.20 -22.03
CA GLY A 543 11.00 -8.14 -20.92
C GLY A 543 12.49 -8.36 -20.60
N GLY A 544 12.83 -8.40 -19.29
CA GLY A 544 14.21 -8.48 -18.82
C GLY A 544 14.95 -7.14 -18.76
N THR A 545 14.26 -6.00 -19.00
CA THR A 545 14.87 -4.66 -18.79
C THR A 545 15.16 -4.46 -17.30
N GLY A 546 16.41 -4.05 -16.98
CA GLY A 546 16.86 -3.69 -15.64
C GLY A 546 17.24 -2.22 -15.55
N CYS A 547 17.03 -1.63 -14.36
CA CYS A 547 17.49 -0.31 -13.93
C CYS A 547 18.49 -0.47 -12.77
N ARG A 548 19.41 0.49 -12.61
CA ARG A 548 20.37 0.54 -11.49
C ARG A 548 20.41 1.94 -10.90
#